data_6a69b081d76c32fb77d574b04fd7ad94
#
_entry.id   6a69b081d76c32fb77d574b04fd7ad94
#
_cell.length_a   1.000
_cell.length_b   1.000
_cell.length_c   1.000
_cell.angle_alpha   90.00
_cell.angle_beta   90.00
_cell.angle_gamma   90.00
#
_symmetry.space_group_name_H-M   'P 1'
#
loop_
_entity.id
_entity.type
_entity.pdbx_description
1 polymer ?
#
loop_
_entity_poly.entity_id
_entity_poly.type
_entity_poly.pdbx_seq_one_letter_code
_entity_poly.pdbx_strand_id
1 'polypeptide(L)'
;MNKKGWKKYVGIVCAASILSWAPAFTAVNVHAQVPTITQSMQYQPSWESNVNKGINNFIAMYGDKSPNYANTVKPYAVFDFDNTTAILDIEEQLAIWQLDRLAFAISPDNMKNVLLTGIPKDKLNAVYGADDGSGKEVKIIDAITDAANDYKVLYKKGWVTTKGMQPTAEMKASPEYQDFKAKMRWLYTAIGDTMDSSVSYPWVTYWFTGMTPSEVYNLAKESHLYYGDKTKGQTWTKGSYTSPNNLSTKAGPVTISYKNGITVTPQMLELYRSLNANGIDTWVNSASQVDVVKAAVDAFNIPGVDGVVAMTNKLDKSGRYINEYNYDLHDQTQGKGKSTTINKVIAPLYQGHGPALAAMDSQGDFNFATEFKDTKIVLIFNRQRKDDAAIVAGIAEYQKKHHIDLATANKNGDSLFLLQGRNENNGTYWDSDQTLLLGKKDTAYLSPKALKVEHELNLGKSISDVIQDNKKDKEHTGYKTR
;
A
#
# COMPACT_ATOMS: atom_id res chain seq x y z
N MET A 1 7.42 10.59 51.69
CA MET A 1 6.35 10.89 50.71
C MET A 1 6.65 10.11 49.42
N ASN A 2 5.71 9.34 48.99
CA ASN A 2 5.81 8.15 48.16
C ASN A 2 6.36 8.35 46.74
N LYS A 3 7.53 7.76 46.47
CA LYS A 3 8.00 7.42 45.13
C LYS A 3 7.61 5.96 44.84
N LYS A 4 6.41 5.71 44.43
CA LYS A 4 5.97 4.42 43.83
C LYS A 4 4.90 4.74 42.79
N GLY A 5 5.27 4.72 41.49
CA GLY A 5 4.27 4.89 40.45
C GLY A 5 4.76 4.86 39.02
N TRP A 6 6.05 4.72 38.76
CA TRP A 6 6.56 4.89 37.36
C TRP A 6 7.15 3.65 36.68
N LYS A 7 7.04 2.46 37.27
CA LYS A 7 7.61 1.24 36.69
C LYS A 7 6.59 0.29 36.05
N LYS A 8 5.32 0.67 35.90
CA LYS A 8 4.30 -0.22 35.28
C LYS A 8 3.83 0.21 33.90
N TYR A 9 4.36 1.29 33.31
CA TYR A 9 3.84 1.82 32.06
C TYR A 9 4.68 1.52 30.80
N VAL A 10 5.88 0.95 30.94
CA VAL A 10 6.79 0.74 29.79
C VAL A 10 6.52 -0.58 29.06
N GLY A 11 5.86 -1.55 29.69
CA GLY A 11 5.55 -2.85 29.06
C GLY A 11 4.21 -2.90 28.31
N ILE A 12 3.35 -1.90 28.50
CA ILE A 12 1.99 -1.87 27.92
C ILE A 12 1.93 -1.01 26.65
N VAL A 13 2.92 -0.13 26.42
CA VAL A 13 2.89 0.84 25.33
C VAL A 13 3.02 0.19 23.94
N CYS A 14 3.68 -0.97 23.82
CA CYS A 14 3.80 -1.64 22.51
C CYS A 14 2.56 -2.46 22.13
N ALA A 15 1.88 -3.07 23.10
CA ALA A 15 0.57 -3.71 22.85
C ALA A 15 -0.56 -2.66 22.81
N ALA A 16 -0.40 -1.54 23.55
CA ALA A 16 -1.36 -0.45 23.60
C ALA A 16 -1.39 0.40 22.31
N SER A 17 -0.34 0.39 21.48
CA SER A 17 -0.40 1.11 20.19
C SER A 17 -1.34 0.45 19.18
N ILE A 18 -1.62 -0.84 19.32
CA ILE A 18 -2.62 -1.54 18.51
C ILE A 18 -4.01 -1.45 19.17
N LEU A 19 -4.07 -1.53 20.52
CA LEU A 19 -5.31 -1.49 21.30
C LEU A 19 -5.78 -0.07 21.67
N SER A 20 -4.89 0.92 21.76
CA SER A 20 -5.29 2.30 22.09
C SER A 20 -5.89 3.06 20.90
N TRP A 21 -5.89 2.45 19.72
CA TRP A 21 -6.52 3.04 18.55
C TRP A 21 -8.03 2.77 18.49
N ALA A 22 -8.52 1.68 19.04
CA ALA A 22 -9.95 1.44 19.11
C ALA A 22 -10.71 2.53 19.90
N PRO A 23 -10.20 3.02 21.07
CA PRO A 23 -10.86 4.14 21.77
C PRO A 23 -10.64 5.52 21.13
N ALA A 24 -9.51 5.74 20.41
CA ALA A 24 -9.27 7.04 19.76
C ALA A 24 -10.14 7.23 18.51
N PHE A 25 -10.47 6.16 17.81
CA PHE A 25 -11.47 6.22 16.73
C PHE A 25 -12.89 6.45 17.25
N THR A 26 -13.22 5.97 18.46
CA THR A 26 -14.51 6.27 19.10
C THR A 26 -14.59 7.70 19.63
N ALA A 27 -13.47 8.37 19.90
CA ALA A 27 -13.45 9.77 20.38
C ALA A 27 -13.46 10.80 19.25
N VAL A 28 -13.07 10.43 18.03
CA VAL A 28 -13.18 11.25 16.80
C VAL A 28 -14.47 10.94 16.02
N ASN A 29 -15.33 10.09 16.56
CA ASN A 29 -16.72 10.06 16.16
C ASN A 29 -17.39 11.39 16.56
N VAL A 30 -17.04 12.47 15.89
CA VAL A 30 -18.03 13.44 15.51
C VAL A 30 -19.04 12.59 14.73
N HIS A 31 -20.14 12.25 15.35
CA HIS A 31 -21.26 11.57 14.75
C HIS A 31 -21.74 12.36 13.51
N ALA A 32 -21.02 12.25 12.41
CA ALA A 32 -21.73 12.16 11.16
C ALA A 32 -22.59 10.89 11.37
N GLN A 33 -23.88 11.08 11.58
CA GLN A 33 -24.81 9.97 11.68
C GLN A 33 -24.50 9.08 10.50
N VAL A 34 -23.88 7.91 10.78
CA VAL A 34 -23.71 6.88 9.76
C VAL A 34 -25.14 6.68 9.26
N PRO A 35 -25.46 7.02 8.01
CA PRO A 35 -26.84 6.87 7.53
C PRO A 35 -27.21 5.44 7.86
N THR A 36 -28.41 5.22 8.38
CA THR A 36 -28.92 3.88 8.65
C THR A 36 -28.96 3.18 7.29
N ILE A 37 -27.85 2.52 6.95
CA ILE A 37 -27.73 1.86 5.66
C ILE A 37 -28.60 0.60 5.77
N THR A 38 -29.49 0.47 4.81
CA THR A 38 -30.21 -0.75 4.57
C THR A 38 -29.22 -1.91 4.38
N GLN A 39 -29.64 -3.14 4.44
CA GLN A 39 -28.81 -4.37 4.35
C GLN A 39 -27.91 -4.47 3.12
N SER A 40 -27.91 -3.52 2.23
CA SER A 40 -27.16 -3.54 0.97
C SER A 40 -26.40 -2.24 0.74
N MET A 41 -25.28 -2.35 0.08
CA MET A 41 -24.55 -1.22 -0.48
C MET A 41 -25.42 -0.54 -1.53
N GLN A 42 -25.53 0.78 -1.47
CA GLN A 42 -26.26 1.52 -2.49
C GLN A 42 -25.54 1.41 -3.84
N TYR A 43 -26.32 1.32 -4.90
CA TYR A 43 -25.75 1.31 -6.23
C TYR A 43 -25.00 2.62 -6.50
N GLN A 44 -23.74 2.49 -6.85
CA GLN A 44 -22.90 3.57 -7.32
C GLN A 44 -22.62 3.36 -8.81
N PRO A 45 -22.91 4.32 -9.68
CA PRO A 45 -22.79 4.14 -11.14
C PRO A 45 -21.40 3.75 -11.65
N SER A 46 -20.38 3.77 -10.79
CA SER A 46 -18.99 3.45 -11.14
C SER A 46 -18.51 2.12 -10.58
N TRP A 47 -19.39 1.29 -10.02
CA TRP A 47 -19.07 -0.12 -9.73
C TRP A 47 -19.39 -1.01 -10.93
N GLU A 48 -18.51 -1.95 -11.24
CA GLU A 48 -18.83 -3.05 -12.14
C GLU A 48 -20.05 -3.82 -11.55
N SER A 49 -21.01 -4.18 -12.41
CA SER A 49 -22.31 -4.68 -11.95
C SER A 49 -22.23 -5.97 -11.14
N ASN A 50 -21.30 -6.88 -11.52
CA ASN A 50 -21.07 -8.13 -10.82
C ASN A 50 -20.39 -7.89 -9.45
N VAL A 51 -19.52 -6.89 -9.36
CA VAL A 51 -18.91 -6.46 -8.08
C VAL A 51 -20.00 -5.92 -7.15
N ASN A 52 -20.84 -5.00 -7.60
CA ASN A 52 -21.93 -4.46 -6.79
C ASN A 52 -22.87 -5.56 -6.29
N LYS A 53 -23.30 -6.46 -7.17
CA LYS A 53 -24.15 -7.60 -6.82
C LYS A 53 -23.47 -8.54 -5.83
N GLY A 54 -22.21 -8.88 -6.07
CA GLY A 54 -21.44 -9.79 -5.21
C GLY A 54 -21.28 -9.27 -3.78
N ILE A 55 -20.93 -7.99 -3.63
CA ILE A 55 -20.79 -7.32 -2.32
C ILE A 55 -22.14 -7.24 -1.60
N ASN A 56 -23.23 -6.89 -2.29
CA ASN A 56 -24.57 -6.86 -1.69
C ASN A 56 -25.04 -8.25 -1.23
N ASN A 57 -24.77 -9.29 -2.01
CA ASN A 57 -25.03 -10.66 -1.61
C ASN A 57 -24.22 -11.06 -0.37
N PHE A 58 -22.95 -10.65 -0.30
CA PHE A 58 -22.09 -10.89 0.86
C PHE A 58 -22.66 -10.21 2.12
N ILE A 59 -23.04 -8.95 2.04
CA ILE A 59 -23.67 -8.24 3.14
C ILE A 59 -24.98 -8.93 3.58
N ALA A 60 -25.81 -9.36 2.64
CA ALA A 60 -27.06 -10.05 2.95
C ALA A 60 -26.83 -11.41 3.61
N MET A 61 -25.76 -12.14 3.25
CA MET A 61 -25.48 -13.48 3.78
C MET A 61 -24.69 -13.46 5.09
N TYR A 62 -23.84 -12.45 5.31
CA TYR A 62 -22.88 -12.42 6.43
C TYR A 62 -23.01 -11.18 7.32
N GLY A 63 -23.82 -10.19 6.96
CA GLY A 63 -24.06 -9.02 7.79
C GLY A 63 -24.99 -9.28 8.97
N ASP A 64 -25.09 -8.33 9.89
CA ASP A 64 -25.78 -8.43 11.17
C ASP A 64 -27.30 -8.70 11.08
N LYS A 65 -27.91 -8.49 9.92
CA LYS A 65 -29.32 -8.81 9.63
C LYS A 65 -29.49 -10.22 9.05
N SER A 66 -28.39 -10.89 8.74
CA SER A 66 -28.45 -12.28 8.27
C SER A 66 -28.91 -13.21 9.39
N PRO A 67 -29.82 -14.18 9.11
CA PRO A 67 -30.21 -15.21 10.09
C PRO A 67 -29.02 -16.01 10.63
N ASN A 68 -27.92 -16.05 9.90
CA ASN A 68 -26.71 -16.80 10.25
C ASN A 68 -25.76 -16.00 11.15
N TYR A 69 -25.90 -14.68 11.27
CA TYR A 69 -24.95 -13.82 11.98
C TYR A 69 -24.81 -14.19 13.47
N ALA A 70 -25.91 -14.44 14.15
CA ALA A 70 -25.93 -14.79 15.58
C ALA A 70 -25.20 -16.11 15.92
N ASN A 71 -25.01 -16.99 14.93
CA ASN A 71 -24.38 -18.30 15.10
C ASN A 71 -22.94 -18.33 14.55
N THR A 72 -22.40 -17.21 14.10
CA THR A 72 -21.07 -17.10 13.52
C THR A 72 -20.19 -16.16 14.32
N VAL A 73 -18.87 -16.31 14.19
CA VAL A 73 -17.93 -15.29 14.63
C VAL A 73 -18.16 -14.03 13.79
N LYS A 74 -18.08 -12.85 14.41
CA LYS A 74 -18.23 -11.57 13.73
C LYS A 74 -17.32 -11.54 12.49
N PRO A 75 -17.86 -11.35 11.28
CA PRO A 75 -17.05 -11.31 10.08
C PRO A 75 -16.23 -10.01 10.02
N TYR A 76 -15.08 -10.08 9.38
CA TYR A 76 -14.28 -8.91 9.08
C TYR A 76 -13.73 -8.95 7.64
N ALA A 77 -13.46 -7.77 7.11
CA ALA A 77 -12.83 -7.56 5.82
C ALA A 77 -11.41 -7.03 6.01
N VAL A 78 -10.48 -7.46 5.16
CA VAL A 78 -9.12 -6.94 5.12
C VAL A 78 -8.87 -6.30 3.76
N PHE A 79 -8.43 -5.07 3.77
CA PHE A 79 -8.09 -4.28 2.59
C PHE A 79 -6.59 -4.01 2.54
N ASP A 80 -5.97 -4.23 1.39
CA ASP A 80 -4.74 -3.52 1.07
C ASP A 80 -5.03 -2.01 0.89
N PHE A 81 -4.00 -1.15 0.96
CA PHE A 81 -4.22 0.28 0.85
C PHE A 81 -3.86 0.84 -0.52
N ASP A 82 -2.60 0.71 -0.92
CA ASP A 82 -2.08 1.30 -2.14
C ASP A 82 -2.61 0.59 -3.37
N ASN A 83 -3.21 1.36 -4.28
CA ASN A 83 -3.87 0.82 -5.47
C ASN A 83 -5.08 -0.08 -5.21
N THR A 84 -5.46 -0.31 -3.98
CA THR A 84 -6.65 -1.05 -3.54
C THR A 84 -7.67 -0.10 -2.91
N THR A 85 -7.42 0.37 -1.68
CA THR A 85 -8.27 1.38 -1.01
C THR A 85 -8.11 2.75 -1.68
N ALA A 86 -6.88 3.14 -1.98
CA ALA A 86 -6.59 4.34 -2.76
C ALA A 86 -6.27 3.98 -4.23
N ILE A 87 -6.58 4.88 -5.16
CA ILE A 87 -6.04 4.82 -6.52
C ILE A 87 -4.68 5.50 -6.48
N LEU A 88 -3.64 4.81 -6.96
CA LEU A 88 -2.21 5.07 -6.82
C LEU A 88 -1.70 4.84 -5.38
N ASP A 89 -0.49 5.29 -5.07
CA ASP A 89 0.33 4.84 -3.95
C ASP A 89 0.64 6.01 -3.01
N ILE A 90 0.23 5.91 -1.73
CA ILE A 90 0.42 6.96 -0.71
C ILE A 90 1.87 7.10 -0.29
N GLU A 91 2.62 6.01 -0.22
CA GLU A 91 4.04 6.03 0.14
C GLU A 91 4.88 6.67 -0.97
N GLU A 92 4.57 6.37 -2.26
CA GLU A 92 5.21 7.01 -3.40
C GLU A 92 4.94 8.52 -3.42
N GLN A 93 3.70 8.96 -3.16
CA GLN A 93 3.37 10.40 -3.10
C GLN A 93 4.08 11.09 -1.94
N LEU A 94 4.14 10.43 -0.77
CA LEU A 94 4.89 10.97 0.38
C LEU A 94 6.39 11.05 0.08
N ALA A 95 6.97 10.05 -0.57
CA ALA A 95 8.38 10.09 -0.98
C ALA A 95 8.67 11.29 -1.89
N ILE A 96 7.81 11.59 -2.87
CA ILE A 96 7.91 12.79 -3.72
C ILE A 96 7.80 14.07 -2.87
N TRP A 97 6.87 14.12 -1.91
CA TRP A 97 6.72 15.24 -0.99
C TRP A 97 7.98 15.50 -0.16
N GLN A 98 8.57 14.41 0.41
CA GLN A 98 9.81 14.50 1.18
C GLN A 98 10.97 15.02 0.34
N LEU A 99 11.14 14.49 -0.88
CA LEU A 99 12.21 14.89 -1.79
C LEU A 99 12.07 16.35 -2.19
N ASP A 100 10.89 16.79 -2.59
CA ASP A 100 10.66 18.17 -3.00
C ASP A 100 10.88 19.17 -1.86
N ARG A 101 10.59 18.80 -0.64
CA ARG A 101 10.67 19.67 0.54
C ARG A 101 11.91 19.45 1.40
N LEU A 102 12.72 18.45 1.07
CA LEU A 102 13.85 18.01 1.90
C LEU A 102 13.41 17.71 3.35
N ALA A 103 12.28 16.98 3.49
CA ALA A 103 11.67 16.65 4.76
C ALA A 103 12.33 15.41 5.37
N PHE A 104 13.44 15.55 6.07
CA PHE A 104 14.21 14.48 6.69
C PHE A 104 14.72 14.88 8.08
N ALA A 105 14.89 13.88 8.97
CA ALA A 105 15.48 14.03 10.28
C ALA A 105 16.84 13.31 10.43
N ILE A 106 17.29 12.66 9.36
CA ILE A 106 18.55 11.90 9.33
C ILE A 106 19.72 12.87 9.45
N SER A 107 20.68 12.58 10.34
CA SER A 107 21.92 13.38 10.38
C SER A 107 22.75 13.15 9.11
N PRO A 108 23.47 14.18 8.62
CA PRO A 108 24.20 14.07 7.36
C PRO A 108 25.28 12.98 7.35
N ASP A 109 25.85 12.65 8.51
CA ASP A 109 26.84 11.57 8.62
C ASP A 109 26.21 10.18 8.63
N ASN A 110 24.93 10.08 8.98
CA ASN A 110 24.20 8.80 9.00
C ASN A 110 23.41 8.51 7.70
N MET A 111 23.23 9.49 6.82
CA MET A 111 22.44 9.30 5.59
C MET A 111 22.89 8.09 4.77
N LYS A 112 24.19 7.95 4.53
CA LYS A 112 24.72 6.82 3.77
C LYS A 112 24.41 5.47 4.44
N ASN A 113 24.52 5.38 5.76
CA ASN A 113 24.22 4.17 6.51
C ASN A 113 22.73 3.80 6.42
N VAL A 114 21.85 4.80 6.50
CA VAL A 114 20.41 4.60 6.33
C VAL A 114 20.10 4.06 4.94
N LEU A 115 20.67 4.63 3.89
CA LEU A 115 20.47 4.19 2.51
C LEU A 115 21.05 2.79 2.22
N LEU A 116 22.04 2.34 2.99
CA LEU A 116 22.63 1.00 2.88
C LEU A 116 21.87 -0.06 3.69
N THR A 117 20.89 0.34 4.50
CA THR A 117 20.18 -0.58 5.39
C THR A 117 19.48 -1.70 4.62
N GLY A 118 19.74 -2.93 5.03
CA GLY A 118 19.14 -4.14 4.46
C GLY A 118 19.71 -4.57 3.11
N ILE A 119 20.51 -3.74 2.44
CA ILE A 119 21.08 -4.10 1.13
C ILE A 119 22.17 -5.15 1.30
N PRO A 120 22.05 -6.35 0.68
CA PRO A 120 23.07 -7.40 0.75
C PRO A 120 24.40 -6.92 0.14
N LYS A 121 25.52 -7.30 0.74
CA LYS A 121 26.86 -6.85 0.30
C LYS A 121 27.18 -7.21 -1.15
N ASP A 122 26.73 -8.38 -1.60
CA ASP A 122 26.89 -8.86 -2.98
C ASP A 122 26.02 -8.09 -3.98
N LYS A 123 24.98 -7.40 -3.50
CA LYS A 123 24.07 -6.55 -4.32
C LYS A 123 24.45 -5.08 -4.38
N LEU A 124 25.45 -4.63 -3.62
CA LEU A 124 25.89 -3.23 -3.64
C LEU A 124 26.36 -2.77 -5.03
N ASN A 125 26.96 -3.67 -5.83
CA ASN A 125 27.39 -3.43 -7.20
C ASN A 125 26.32 -3.78 -8.25
N ALA A 126 25.09 -4.13 -7.84
CA ALA A 126 24.00 -4.29 -8.79
C ALA A 126 23.80 -3.01 -9.60
N VAL A 127 23.48 -3.18 -10.88
CA VAL A 127 23.30 -2.07 -11.81
C VAL A 127 21.85 -1.95 -12.24
N TYR A 128 21.46 -0.72 -12.57
CA TYR A 128 20.14 -0.39 -13.10
C TYR A 128 20.27 0.73 -14.14
N GLY A 129 19.38 0.79 -15.09
CA GLY A 129 19.43 1.77 -16.17
C GLY A 129 19.35 3.22 -15.66
N ALA A 130 20.13 4.12 -16.25
CA ALA A 130 20.11 5.54 -15.90
C ALA A 130 18.84 6.26 -16.36
N ASP A 131 18.10 5.70 -17.32
CA ASP A 131 16.90 6.25 -17.97
C ASP A 131 17.06 7.69 -18.53
N ASP A 132 18.33 8.10 -18.71
CA ASP A 132 18.74 9.40 -19.26
C ASP A 132 18.86 9.40 -20.80
N GLY A 133 18.48 8.29 -21.43
CA GLY A 133 18.57 8.07 -22.88
C GLY A 133 19.94 7.63 -23.38
N SER A 134 20.96 7.52 -22.52
CA SER A 134 22.32 7.09 -22.90
C SER A 134 22.48 5.57 -23.02
N GLY A 135 21.53 4.80 -22.45
CA GLY A 135 21.66 3.35 -22.26
C GLY A 135 22.67 2.95 -21.19
N LYS A 136 23.16 3.90 -20.40
CA LYS A 136 24.11 3.66 -19.31
C LYS A 136 23.44 2.93 -18.16
N GLU A 137 24.17 1.99 -17.55
CA GLU A 137 23.84 1.36 -16.29
C GLU A 137 24.60 2.02 -15.13
N VAL A 138 23.93 2.23 -14.01
CA VAL A 138 24.44 2.87 -12.81
C VAL A 138 24.47 1.88 -11.67
N LYS A 139 25.58 1.85 -10.90
CA LYS A 139 25.71 1.03 -9.71
C LYS A 139 24.93 1.63 -8.53
N ILE A 140 24.22 0.77 -7.81
CA ILE A 140 23.45 1.16 -6.60
C ILE A 140 24.35 1.90 -5.59
N ILE A 141 25.55 1.35 -5.31
CA ILE A 141 26.47 1.96 -4.33
C ILE A 141 26.96 3.36 -4.74
N ASP A 142 27.14 3.61 -6.05
CA ASP A 142 27.58 4.91 -6.52
C ASP A 142 26.46 5.94 -6.37
N ALA A 143 25.23 5.60 -6.72
CA ALA A 143 24.07 6.48 -6.52
C ALA A 143 23.80 6.78 -5.03
N ILE A 144 23.92 5.76 -4.14
CA ILE A 144 23.85 5.96 -2.67
C ILE A 144 24.92 6.94 -2.19
N THR A 145 26.16 6.80 -2.70
CA THR A 145 27.26 7.67 -2.30
C THR A 145 27.03 9.10 -2.73
N ASP A 146 26.56 9.31 -3.94
CA ASP A 146 26.27 10.63 -4.48
C ASP A 146 25.11 11.28 -3.73
N ALA A 147 23.99 10.58 -3.57
CA ALA A 147 22.84 11.07 -2.80
C ALA A 147 23.23 11.48 -1.36
N ALA A 148 24.07 10.68 -0.68
CA ALA A 148 24.55 11.03 0.66
C ALA A 148 25.47 12.28 0.67
N ASN A 149 26.27 12.48 -0.37
CA ASN A 149 27.13 13.66 -0.51
C ASN A 149 26.29 14.92 -0.78
N ASP A 150 25.33 14.84 -1.70
CA ASP A 150 24.39 15.94 -1.98
C ASP A 150 23.59 16.32 -0.72
N TYR A 151 23.10 15.32 0.00
CA TYR A 151 22.38 15.55 1.26
C TYR A 151 23.21 16.33 2.27
N LYS A 152 24.53 16.06 2.40
CA LYS A 152 25.43 16.84 3.29
C LYS A 152 25.50 18.30 2.89
N VAL A 153 25.52 18.60 1.59
CA VAL A 153 25.54 19.98 1.07
C VAL A 153 24.22 20.67 1.40
N LEU A 154 23.09 20.00 1.12
CA LEU A 154 21.75 20.53 1.37
C LEU A 154 21.49 20.77 2.86
N TYR A 155 21.98 19.87 3.72
CA TYR A 155 21.89 20.01 5.17
C TYR A 155 22.71 21.22 5.68
N LYS A 156 23.94 21.41 5.17
CA LYS A 156 24.77 22.58 5.51
C LYS A 156 24.17 23.93 5.09
N LYS A 157 23.36 23.91 4.00
CA LYS A 157 22.59 25.09 3.55
C LYS A 157 21.38 25.38 4.44
N GLY A 158 21.07 24.50 5.43
CA GLY A 158 19.90 24.62 6.29
C GLY A 158 18.58 24.34 5.61
N TRP A 159 18.58 23.67 4.46
CA TRP A 159 17.38 23.36 3.69
C TRP A 159 16.69 22.07 4.12
N VAL A 160 17.38 21.21 4.86
CA VAL A 160 16.85 19.96 5.38
C VAL A 160 16.23 20.19 6.75
N THR A 161 14.97 19.88 6.89
CA THR A 161 14.25 19.95 8.17
C THR A 161 13.26 18.80 8.30
N THR A 162 12.88 18.42 9.51
CA THR A 162 11.92 17.31 9.75
C THR A 162 10.57 17.55 9.07
N LYS A 163 10.09 18.79 9.03
CA LYS A 163 8.82 19.15 8.38
C LYS A 163 8.95 19.43 6.89
N GLY A 164 10.19 19.59 6.42
CA GLY A 164 10.44 20.11 5.08
C GLY A 164 10.14 21.61 4.95
N MET A 165 10.44 22.16 3.79
CA MET A 165 10.18 23.56 3.47
C MET A 165 9.70 23.70 2.02
N GLN A 166 8.98 24.76 1.72
CA GLN A 166 8.58 25.04 0.33
C GLN A 166 9.84 25.29 -0.52
N PRO A 167 9.98 24.59 -1.67
CA PRO A 167 11.16 24.76 -2.51
C PRO A 167 11.29 26.19 -3.05
N THR A 168 12.34 26.89 -2.64
CA THR A 168 12.67 28.23 -3.13
C THR A 168 13.24 28.18 -4.55
N ALA A 169 13.36 29.33 -5.22
CA ALA A 169 14.03 29.43 -6.51
C ALA A 169 15.50 29.00 -6.41
N GLU A 170 16.19 29.36 -5.31
CA GLU A 170 17.58 28.97 -5.04
C GLU A 170 17.70 27.43 -4.88
N MET A 171 16.82 26.80 -4.12
CA MET A 171 16.80 25.33 -4.00
C MET A 171 16.64 24.68 -5.37
N LYS A 172 15.64 25.11 -6.14
CA LYS A 172 15.36 24.55 -7.47
C LYS A 172 16.52 24.72 -8.46
N ALA A 173 17.31 25.76 -8.30
CA ALA A 173 18.50 26.02 -9.14
C ALA A 173 19.76 25.27 -8.67
N SER A 174 19.78 24.71 -7.44
CA SER A 174 20.93 23.97 -6.90
C SER A 174 21.13 22.65 -7.63
N PRO A 175 22.33 22.38 -8.17
CA PRO A 175 22.64 21.08 -8.77
C PRO A 175 22.50 19.92 -7.80
N GLU A 176 22.90 20.08 -6.54
CA GLU A 176 22.84 19.04 -5.53
C GLU A 176 21.37 18.73 -5.14
N TYR A 177 20.50 19.73 -5.16
CA TYR A 177 19.06 19.50 -4.93
C TYR A 177 18.42 18.70 -6.06
N GLN A 178 18.75 19.02 -7.31
CA GLN A 178 18.25 18.29 -8.47
C GLN A 178 18.78 16.85 -8.48
N ASP A 179 20.08 16.66 -8.23
CA ASP A 179 20.72 15.35 -8.24
C ASP A 179 20.25 14.47 -7.09
N PHE A 180 20.17 15.02 -5.88
CA PHE A 180 19.64 14.30 -4.71
C PHE A 180 18.24 13.74 -4.98
N LYS A 181 17.32 14.55 -5.47
CA LYS A 181 15.95 14.08 -5.78
C LYS A 181 15.94 13.00 -6.86
N ALA A 182 16.70 13.22 -7.93
CA ALA A 182 16.79 12.27 -9.02
C ALA A 182 17.35 10.93 -8.55
N LYS A 183 18.45 10.94 -7.80
CA LYS A 183 19.10 9.72 -7.30
C LYS A 183 18.29 9.01 -6.23
N MET A 184 17.68 9.72 -5.30
CA MET A 184 16.83 9.11 -4.27
C MET A 184 15.62 8.42 -4.90
N ARG A 185 14.93 9.10 -5.84
CA ARG A 185 13.80 8.49 -6.54
C ARG A 185 14.23 7.34 -7.47
N TRP A 186 15.38 7.47 -8.12
CA TRP A 186 15.99 6.42 -8.94
C TRP A 186 16.33 5.20 -8.07
N LEU A 187 16.97 5.40 -6.90
CA LEU A 187 17.28 4.33 -5.94
C LEU A 187 16.02 3.60 -5.47
N TYR A 188 14.93 4.32 -5.22
CA TYR A 188 13.64 3.71 -4.86
C TYR A 188 13.18 2.69 -5.92
N THR A 189 13.28 3.04 -7.20
CA THR A 189 12.92 2.12 -8.30
C THR A 189 13.97 1.03 -8.49
N ALA A 190 15.24 1.38 -8.51
CA ALA A 190 16.34 0.45 -8.75
C ALA A 190 16.41 -0.65 -7.68
N ILE A 191 16.23 -0.30 -6.41
CA ILE A 191 16.18 -1.25 -5.29
C ILE A 191 14.91 -2.11 -5.40
N GLY A 192 13.77 -1.51 -5.75
CA GLY A 192 12.52 -2.22 -5.99
C GLY A 192 12.62 -3.29 -7.08
N ASP A 193 13.38 -3.01 -8.14
CA ASP A 193 13.50 -3.88 -9.31
C ASP A 193 14.64 -4.91 -9.21
N THR A 194 15.66 -4.65 -8.39
CA THR A 194 16.89 -5.47 -8.34
C THR A 194 17.06 -6.25 -7.03
N MET A 195 16.34 -5.88 -5.98
CA MET A 195 16.44 -6.50 -4.66
C MET A 195 15.23 -7.37 -4.36
N ASP A 196 15.40 -8.25 -3.37
CA ASP A 196 14.30 -9.00 -2.78
C ASP A 196 13.28 -8.06 -2.12
N SER A 197 12.00 -8.46 -2.11
CA SER A 197 10.93 -7.67 -1.50
C SER A 197 11.16 -7.38 -0.02
N SER A 198 11.83 -8.30 0.71
CA SER A 198 12.19 -8.10 2.11
C SER A 198 13.20 -6.96 2.35
N VAL A 199 13.91 -6.55 1.29
CA VAL A 199 14.82 -5.39 1.29
C VAL A 199 14.11 -4.15 0.75
N SER A 200 13.45 -4.29 -0.39
CA SER A 200 12.94 -3.15 -1.15
C SER A 200 11.73 -2.47 -0.50
N TYR A 201 10.82 -3.22 0.13
CA TYR A 201 9.65 -2.62 0.77
C TYR A 201 10.00 -1.80 2.02
N PRO A 202 10.76 -2.32 3.00
CA PRO A 202 11.11 -1.50 4.16
C PRO A 202 12.09 -0.38 3.85
N TRP A 203 12.80 -0.41 2.72
CA TRP A 203 13.87 0.56 2.43
C TRP A 203 13.39 2.01 2.42
N VAL A 204 12.25 2.30 1.84
CA VAL A 204 11.69 3.67 1.83
C VAL A 204 11.24 4.09 3.23
N THR A 205 10.80 3.17 4.07
CA THR A 205 10.37 3.50 5.44
C THR A 205 11.54 3.94 6.34
N TYR A 206 12.77 3.56 5.98
CA TYR A 206 13.97 4.04 6.68
C TYR A 206 14.27 5.52 6.45
N TRP A 207 13.63 6.16 5.48
CA TRP A 207 13.72 7.62 5.29
C TRP A 207 13.13 8.40 6.46
N PHE A 208 12.29 7.78 7.28
CA PHE A 208 11.75 8.36 8.51
C PHE A 208 12.69 8.25 9.73
N THR A 209 13.89 7.70 9.56
CA THR A 209 14.89 7.62 10.65
C THR A 209 15.11 8.99 11.29
N GLY A 210 15.03 9.05 12.63
CA GLY A 210 15.12 10.27 13.44
C GLY A 210 13.80 11.02 13.65
N MET A 211 12.72 10.66 12.95
CA MET A 211 11.38 11.21 13.17
C MET A 211 10.63 10.44 14.27
N THR A 212 9.77 11.12 14.98
CA THR A 212 8.76 10.48 15.85
C THR A 212 7.57 9.99 15.00
N PRO A 213 6.76 9.03 15.49
CA PRO A 213 5.51 8.61 14.82
C PRO A 213 4.59 9.79 14.49
N SER A 214 4.45 10.75 15.40
CA SER A 214 3.63 11.95 15.17
C SER A 214 4.19 12.85 14.07
N GLU A 215 5.52 12.98 13.97
CA GLU A 215 6.14 13.75 12.88
C GLU A 215 5.90 13.09 11.53
N VAL A 216 6.01 11.75 11.42
CA VAL A 216 5.70 10.99 10.20
C VAL A 216 4.23 11.13 9.84
N TYR A 217 3.34 10.93 10.79
CA TYR A 217 1.89 11.07 10.59
C TYR A 217 1.52 12.46 10.06
N ASN A 218 2.04 13.53 10.66
CA ASN A 218 1.71 14.89 10.24
C ASN A 218 2.26 15.20 8.83
N LEU A 219 3.49 14.78 8.54
CA LEU A 219 4.10 14.92 7.23
C LEU A 219 3.29 14.20 6.15
N ALA A 220 2.90 12.96 6.43
CA ALA A 220 2.07 12.16 5.55
C ALA A 220 0.69 12.78 5.32
N LYS A 221 0.04 13.26 6.39
CA LYS A 221 -1.27 13.92 6.30
C LYS A 221 -1.23 15.16 5.41
N GLU A 222 -0.20 16.00 5.55
CA GLU A 222 -0.01 17.16 4.67
C GLU A 222 0.18 16.74 3.21
N SER A 223 0.98 15.70 2.95
CA SER A 223 1.18 15.13 1.63
C SER A 223 -0.13 14.63 1.02
N HIS A 224 -0.89 13.82 1.77
CA HIS A 224 -2.14 13.24 1.30
C HIS A 224 -3.20 14.31 1.01
N LEU A 225 -3.35 15.31 1.87
CA LEU A 225 -4.24 16.43 1.64
C LEU A 225 -3.83 17.26 0.41
N TYR A 226 -2.54 17.41 0.14
CA TYR A 226 -2.04 18.11 -1.02
C TYR A 226 -2.30 17.31 -2.31
N TYR A 227 -1.82 16.06 -2.38
CA TYR A 227 -1.95 15.23 -3.58
C TYR A 227 -3.36 14.69 -3.81
N GLY A 228 -4.21 14.67 -2.79
CA GLY A 228 -5.64 14.33 -2.90
C GLY A 228 -6.52 15.50 -3.36
N ASP A 229 -5.99 16.73 -3.39
CA ASP A 229 -6.74 17.93 -3.75
C ASP A 229 -6.62 18.22 -5.26
N LYS A 230 -7.78 18.23 -5.95
CA LYS A 230 -7.85 18.51 -7.39
C LYS A 230 -7.35 19.90 -7.78
N THR A 231 -7.34 20.84 -6.83
CA THR A 231 -6.89 22.20 -7.06
C THR A 231 -5.39 22.40 -6.79
N LYS A 232 -4.71 21.41 -6.22
CA LYS A 232 -3.29 21.48 -5.82
C LYS A 232 -2.44 20.44 -6.54
N GLY A 233 -2.31 19.26 -5.95
CA GLY A 233 -1.35 18.25 -6.37
C GLY A 233 -1.93 17.11 -7.21
N GLN A 234 -3.26 16.99 -7.30
CA GLN A 234 -3.91 15.90 -8.02
C GLN A 234 -3.93 16.16 -9.53
N THR A 235 -2.90 15.74 -10.22
CA THR A 235 -2.72 16.02 -11.65
C THR A 235 -2.94 14.80 -12.55
N TRP A 236 -2.98 13.57 -12.00
CA TRP A 236 -3.10 12.32 -12.76
C TRP A 236 -2.15 12.26 -13.96
N THR A 237 -0.89 12.60 -13.72
CA THR A 237 0.17 12.64 -14.72
C THR A 237 1.41 11.93 -14.23
N LYS A 238 2.39 11.77 -15.12
CA LYS A 238 3.74 11.37 -14.75
C LYS A 238 4.62 12.60 -14.66
N GLY A 239 5.33 12.73 -13.54
CA GLY A 239 6.43 13.66 -13.39
C GLY A 239 7.78 12.95 -13.59
N SER A 240 8.86 13.72 -13.59
CA SER A 240 10.22 13.16 -13.62
C SER A 240 11.20 14.04 -12.84
N TYR A 241 12.24 13.38 -12.31
CA TYR A 241 13.44 14.05 -11.81
C TYR A 241 14.62 13.68 -12.71
N THR A 242 15.47 14.66 -12.98
CA THR A 242 16.67 14.49 -13.80
C THR A 242 17.86 15.12 -13.09
N SER A 243 18.95 14.39 -12.99
CA SER A 243 20.24 14.92 -12.52
C SER A 243 20.77 15.99 -13.47
N PRO A 244 21.40 17.05 -12.96
CA PRO A 244 21.99 18.05 -13.80
C PRO A 244 23.31 17.56 -14.45
N ASN A 245 23.60 17.98 -15.68
CA ASN A 245 24.81 17.57 -16.40
C ASN A 245 26.09 18.27 -15.91
N ASN A 246 25.94 19.35 -15.16
CA ASN A 246 27.07 20.16 -14.67
C ASN A 246 27.60 19.76 -13.29
N LEU A 247 27.04 18.69 -12.69
CA LEU A 247 27.49 18.10 -11.43
C LEU A 247 28.28 16.83 -11.70
N SER A 248 29.56 16.80 -11.39
CA SER A 248 30.40 15.61 -11.53
C SER A 248 30.22 14.69 -10.32
N THR A 249 29.63 13.51 -10.52
CA THR A 249 29.37 12.54 -9.49
C THR A 249 29.78 11.14 -9.96
N LYS A 250 29.86 10.15 -9.03
CA LYS A 250 30.29 8.79 -9.36
C LYS A 250 29.31 8.04 -10.26
N ALA A 251 28.03 8.15 -9.93
CA ALA A 251 26.95 7.54 -10.71
C ALA A 251 26.76 8.28 -12.06
N GLY A 252 27.08 9.58 -12.09
CA GLY A 252 26.71 10.47 -13.18
C GLY A 252 25.21 10.78 -13.18
N PRO A 253 24.68 11.41 -14.23
CA PRO A 253 23.27 11.78 -14.29
C PRO A 253 22.35 10.56 -14.41
N VAL A 254 21.18 10.68 -13.78
CA VAL A 254 20.06 9.75 -13.90
C VAL A 254 18.78 10.52 -14.17
N THR A 255 17.82 9.89 -14.86
CA THR A 255 16.44 10.38 -15.03
C THR A 255 15.48 9.32 -14.53
N ILE A 256 14.45 9.72 -13.80
CA ILE A 256 13.47 8.79 -13.27
C ILE A 256 12.08 9.42 -13.24
N SER A 257 11.08 8.69 -13.70
CA SER A 257 9.69 9.12 -13.66
C SER A 257 9.01 8.69 -12.34
N TYR A 258 7.95 9.41 -12.01
CA TYR A 258 7.05 9.08 -10.92
C TYR A 258 5.59 9.38 -11.33
N LYS A 259 4.65 8.76 -10.62
CA LYS A 259 3.23 9.03 -10.80
C LYS A 259 2.80 10.19 -9.89
N ASN A 260 1.83 10.96 -10.33
CA ASN A 260 1.32 12.11 -9.60
C ASN A 260 -0.21 12.09 -9.56
N GLY A 261 -0.76 12.17 -8.37
CA GLY A 261 -2.18 12.05 -8.07
C GLY A 261 -2.47 10.90 -7.10
N ILE A 262 -3.48 11.08 -6.27
CA ILE A 262 -4.00 10.06 -5.36
C ILE A 262 -5.44 10.37 -5.01
N THR A 263 -6.26 9.36 -4.80
CA THR A 263 -7.61 9.54 -4.27
C THR A 263 -8.14 8.25 -3.64
N VAL A 264 -9.02 8.40 -2.66
CA VAL A 264 -9.97 7.36 -2.24
C VAL A 264 -11.32 7.75 -2.83
N THR A 265 -11.88 6.88 -3.66
CA THR A 265 -13.10 7.19 -4.41
C THR A 265 -14.34 7.19 -3.52
N PRO A 266 -15.42 7.92 -3.89
CA PRO A 266 -16.69 7.84 -3.18
C PRO A 266 -17.24 6.41 -3.06
N GLN A 267 -16.99 5.57 -4.07
CA GLN A 267 -17.39 4.17 -4.09
C GLN A 267 -16.66 3.37 -3.01
N MET A 268 -15.36 3.59 -2.83
CA MET A 268 -14.59 2.94 -1.78
C MET A 268 -15.06 3.38 -0.39
N LEU A 269 -15.31 4.68 -0.19
CA LEU A 269 -15.89 5.20 1.05
C LEU A 269 -17.26 4.57 1.35
N GLU A 270 -18.09 4.38 0.31
CA GLU A 270 -19.37 3.69 0.42
C GLU A 270 -19.20 2.22 0.82
N LEU A 271 -18.24 1.52 0.24
CA LEU A 271 -17.95 0.11 0.58
C LEU A 271 -17.59 -0.03 2.07
N TYR A 272 -16.64 0.76 2.57
CA TYR A 272 -16.28 0.74 3.99
C TYR A 272 -17.49 1.04 4.89
N ARG A 273 -18.25 2.08 4.56
CA ARG A 273 -19.46 2.47 5.30
C ARG A 273 -20.50 1.36 5.32
N SER A 274 -20.75 0.71 4.18
CA SER A 274 -21.74 -0.35 4.05
C SER A 274 -21.36 -1.59 4.84
N LEU A 275 -20.10 -2.00 4.81
CA LEU A 275 -19.62 -3.13 5.60
C LEU A 275 -19.80 -2.87 7.09
N ASN A 276 -19.33 -1.73 7.58
CA ASN A 276 -19.47 -1.36 8.98
C ASN A 276 -20.92 -1.24 9.45
N ALA A 277 -21.79 -0.60 8.64
CA ALA A 277 -23.20 -0.45 8.96
C ALA A 277 -23.96 -1.77 9.04
N ASN A 278 -23.40 -2.83 8.49
CA ASN A 278 -23.94 -4.19 8.52
C ASN A 278 -23.14 -5.13 9.44
N GLY A 279 -22.38 -4.59 10.39
CA GLY A 279 -21.70 -5.36 11.42
C GLY A 279 -20.46 -6.13 10.96
N ILE A 280 -19.88 -5.76 9.82
CA ILE A 280 -18.65 -6.35 9.28
C ILE A 280 -17.50 -5.40 9.57
N ASP A 281 -16.56 -5.81 10.41
CA ASP A 281 -15.39 -5.00 10.74
C ASP A 281 -14.47 -4.84 9.55
N THR A 282 -13.74 -3.71 9.48
CA THR A 282 -12.83 -3.42 8.37
C THR A 282 -11.42 -3.12 8.86
N TRP A 283 -10.47 -3.83 8.32
CA TRP A 283 -9.04 -3.71 8.63
C TRP A 283 -8.25 -3.32 7.40
N VAL A 284 -7.21 -2.53 7.59
CA VAL A 284 -6.21 -2.24 6.57
C VAL A 284 -4.94 -3.04 6.87
N ASN A 285 -4.40 -3.72 5.85
CA ASN A 285 -3.13 -4.45 5.90
C ASN A 285 -2.24 -4.03 4.74
N SER A 286 -1.35 -3.06 4.98
CA SER A 286 -0.60 -2.34 3.94
C SER A 286 0.91 -2.56 4.04
N ALA A 287 1.58 -2.55 2.88
CA ALA A 287 3.04 -2.53 2.80
C ALA A 287 3.66 -1.13 2.96
N SER A 288 2.86 -0.08 3.08
CA SER A 288 3.30 1.26 3.46
C SER A 288 3.55 1.37 4.97
N GLN A 289 4.27 2.42 5.39
CA GLN A 289 4.57 2.64 6.80
C GLN A 289 3.29 2.96 7.60
N VAL A 290 3.18 2.44 8.82
CA VAL A 290 1.94 2.45 9.62
C VAL A 290 1.36 3.84 9.88
N ASP A 291 2.18 4.85 10.17
CA ASP A 291 1.66 6.21 10.42
C ASP A 291 1.30 6.93 9.12
N VAL A 292 1.90 6.53 8.00
CA VAL A 292 1.51 6.99 6.65
C VAL A 292 0.11 6.50 6.30
N VAL A 293 -0.16 5.21 6.54
CA VAL A 293 -1.50 4.64 6.31
C VAL A 293 -2.54 5.26 7.23
N LYS A 294 -2.22 5.42 8.53
CA LYS A 294 -3.11 6.07 9.50
C LYS A 294 -3.45 7.49 9.07
N ALA A 295 -2.44 8.26 8.65
CA ALA A 295 -2.64 9.61 8.15
C ALA A 295 -3.54 9.65 6.90
N ALA A 296 -3.45 8.64 6.03
CA ALA A 296 -4.31 8.53 4.86
C ALA A 296 -5.76 8.20 5.22
N VAL A 297 -5.99 7.28 6.18
CA VAL A 297 -7.34 7.00 6.70
C VAL A 297 -8.02 8.28 7.16
N ASP A 298 -7.30 9.12 7.91
CA ASP A 298 -7.83 10.39 8.40
C ASP A 298 -7.96 11.44 7.30
N ALA A 299 -6.95 11.60 6.44
CA ALA A 299 -6.94 12.63 5.39
C ALA A 299 -8.06 12.41 4.38
N PHE A 300 -8.39 11.17 4.05
CA PHE A 300 -9.45 10.82 3.11
C PHE A 300 -10.79 10.54 3.80
N ASN A 301 -10.87 10.68 5.13
CA ASN A 301 -12.08 10.44 5.93
C ASN A 301 -12.69 9.06 5.67
N ILE A 302 -11.85 8.00 5.65
CA ILE A 302 -12.32 6.64 5.41
C ILE A 302 -13.13 6.18 6.62
N PRO A 303 -14.43 5.86 6.46
CA PRO A 303 -15.28 5.56 7.60
C PRO A 303 -15.05 4.14 8.13
N GLY A 304 -15.11 3.98 9.45
CA GLY A 304 -15.27 2.68 10.09
C GLY A 304 -14.05 1.74 10.00
N VAL A 305 -12.84 2.26 9.82
CA VAL A 305 -11.62 1.42 9.89
C VAL A 305 -11.37 1.01 11.34
N ASP A 306 -11.52 -0.29 11.64
CA ASP A 306 -11.35 -0.84 12.99
C ASP A 306 -9.88 -0.96 13.39
N GLY A 307 -8.99 -1.11 12.41
CA GLY A 307 -7.56 -1.10 12.68
C GLY A 307 -6.68 -1.10 11.43
N VAL A 308 -5.42 -0.77 11.65
CA VAL A 308 -4.37 -0.74 10.63
C VAL A 308 -3.19 -1.59 11.09
N VAL A 309 -2.80 -2.55 10.28
CA VAL A 309 -1.53 -3.26 10.38
C VAL A 309 -0.70 -2.94 9.13
N ALA A 310 0.53 -2.46 9.33
CA ALA A 310 1.34 -1.95 8.23
C ALA A 310 2.84 -1.97 8.61
N MET A 311 3.73 -1.67 7.68
CA MET A 311 5.17 -1.65 7.94
C MET A 311 5.50 -0.79 9.16
N THR A 312 6.24 -1.34 10.10
CA THR A 312 6.56 -0.66 11.36
C THR A 312 8.04 -0.81 11.68
N ASN A 313 8.73 0.32 11.82
CA ASN A 313 10.12 0.36 12.23
C ASN A 313 10.24 0.41 13.75
N LYS A 314 11.40 0.02 14.28
CA LYS A 314 11.72 0.17 15.70
C LYS A 314 11.89 1.64 16.07
N LEU A 315 11.64 1.92 17.35
CA LEU A 315 11.90 3.22 17.97
C LEU A 315 13.13 3.14 18.86
N ASP A 316 13.91 4.20 18.93
CA ASP A 316 14.95 4.38 19.92
C ASP A 316 14.35 4.75 21.29
N LYS A 317 15.23 4.95 22.29
CA LYS A 317 14.83 5.31 23.66
C LYS A 317 14.14 6.68 23.75
N SER A 318 14.29 7.54 22.75
CA SER A 318 13.66 8.86 22.68
C SER A 318 12.32 8.84 21.94
N GLY A 319 11.88 7.66 21.45
CA GLY A 319 10.64 7.49 20.70
C GLY A 319 10.74 7.91 19.23
N ARG A 320 11.96 7.88 18.66
CA ARG A 320 12.21 8.19 17.25
C ARG A 320 12.50 6.93 16.46
N TYR A 321 12.02 6.86 15.24
CA TYR A 321 12.29 5.77 14.34
C TYR A 321 13.78 5.59 14.06
N ILE A 322 14.22 4.33 14.03
CA ILE A 322 15.54 3.92 13.55
C ILE A 322 15.38 3.11 12.26
N ASN A 323 16.46 2.96 11.54
CA ASN A 323 16.50 2.17 10.29
C ASN A 323 16.54 0.65 10.57
N GLU A 324 15.58 0.16 11.34
CA GLU A 324 15.41 -1.25 11.67
C GLU A 324 13.92 -1.60 11.69
N TYR A 325 13.54 -2.65 10.93
CA TYR A 325 12.16 -3.14 10.94
C TYR A 325 11.81 -3.82 12.27
N ASN A 326 10.60 -3.64 12.76
CA ASN A 326 10.17 -4.16 14.05
C ASN A 326 9.51 -5.55 13.95
N TYR A 327 10.32 -6.59 13.74
CA TYR A 327 9.85 -7.98 13.71
C TYR A 327 9.27 -8.48 15.04
N ASP A 328 9.50 -7.78 16.16
CA ASP A 328 8.91 -8.12 17.45
C ASP A 328 7.37 -7.96 17.43
N LEU A 329 6.87 -7.04 16.62
CA LEU A 329 5.43 -6.83 16.44
C LEU A 329 4.83 -7.87 15.47
N HIS A 330 5.32 -7.91 14.24
CA HIS A 330 4.83 -8.78 13.18
C HIS A 330 5.82 -8.83 12.01
N ASP A 331 5.59 -9.74 11.07
CA ASP A 331 6.34 -9.82 9.82
C ASP A 331 6.09 -8.58 8.95
N GLN A 332 6.93 -8.37 7.94
CA GLN A 332 6.70 -7.33 6.94
C GLN A 332 5.34 -7.56 6.25
N THR A 333 4.52 -6.54 6.21
CA THR A 333 3.15 -6.59 5.68
C THR A 333 3.12 -6.56 4.15
N GLN A 334 3.83 -7.50 3.52
CA GLN A 334 3.86 -7.76 2.09
C GLN A 334 3.99 -9.26 1.81
N GLY A 335 3.44 -9.76 0.71
CA GLY A 335 3.45 -11.17 0.34
C GLY A 335 2.93 -12.07 1.47
N LYS A 336 3.66 -13.14 1.77
CA LYS A 336 3.34 -14.08 2.86
C LYS A 336 3.22 -13.39 4.23
N GLY A 337 4.00 -12.33 4.45
CA GLY A 337 3.95 -11.56 5.70
C GLY A 337 2.60 -10.91 5.98
N LYS A 338 1.79 -10.57 4.95
CA LYS A 338 0.41 -10.11 5.16
C LYS A 338 -0.45 -11.20 5.81
N SER A 339 -0.36 -12.45 5.33
CA SER A 339 -1.10 -13.57 5.92
C SER A 339 -0.64 -13.88 7.34
N THR A 340 0.68 -13.92 7.59
CA THR A 340 1.22 -14.19 8.93
C THR A 340 0.87 -13.10 9.91
N THR A 341 0.85 -11.83 9.48
CA THR A 341 0.42 -10.70 10.30
C THR A 341 -1.07 -10.77 10.64
N ILE A 342 -1.93 -11.15 9.68
CA ILE A 342 -3.36 -11.39 9.96
C ILE A 342 -3.50 -12.47 11.02
N ASN A 343 -2.83 -13.61 10.88
CA ASN A 343 -2.88 -14.70 11.85
C ASN A 343 -2.35 -14.31 13.24
N LYS A 344 -1.32 -13.47 13.30
CA LYS A 344 -0.69 -13.05 14.57
C LYS A 344 -1.46 -11.95 15.27
N VAL A 345 -2.05 -11.01 14.54
CA VAL A 345 -2.56 -9.75 15.09
C VAL A 345 -4.07 -9.63 14.99
N ILE A 346 -4.67 -9.97 13.86
CA ILE A 346 -6.10 -9.73 13.60
C ILE A 346 -6.93 -10.96 13.98
N ALA A 347 -6.63 -12.13 13.44
CA ALA A 347 -7.42 -13.35 13.64
C ALA A 347 -7.67 -13.71 15.12
N PRO A 348 -6.72 -13.49 16.08
CA PRO A 348 -6.99 -13.72 17.49
C PRO A 348 -8.16 -12.91 18.05
N LEU A 349 -8.45 -11.73 17.50
CA LEU A 349 -9.61 -10.91 17.89
C LEU A 349 -10.92 -11.50 17.41
N TYR A 350 -10.86 -12.43 16.44
CA TYR A 350 -11.98 -13.12 15.81
C TYR A 350 -11.89 -14.64 16.00
N GLN A 351 -11.48 -15.07 17.21
CA GLN A 351 -11.40 -16.50 17.61
C GLN A 351 -10.53 -17.36 16.68
N GLY A 352 -9.55 -16.77 16.01
CA GLY A 352 -8.64 -17.44 15.08
C GLY A 352 -9.15 -17.56 13.64
N HIS A 353 -10.31 -16.97 13.32
CA HIS A 353 -10.84 -16.95 11.95
C HIS A 353 -10.11 -15.94 11.05
N GLY A 354 -9.99 -16.30 9.78
CA GLY A 354 -9.47 -15.41 8.73
C GLY A 354 -10.52 -14.39 8.25
N PRO A 355 -10.13 -13.47 7.36
CA PRO A 355 -11.04 -12.46 6.82
C PRO A 355 -12.14 -13.10 5.96
N ALA A 356 -13.37 -12.63 6.11
CA ALA A 356 -14.49 -13.05 5.27
C ALA A 356 -14.47 -12.35 3.88
N LEU A 357 -13.85 -11.17 3.79
CA LEU A 357 -13.59 -10.46 2.54
C LEU A 357 -12.11 -10.02 2.51
N ALA A 358 -11.45 -10.25 1.36
CA ALA A 358 -10.11 -9.78 1.06
C ALA A 358 -10.15 -8.84 -0.15
N ALA A 359 -9.59 -7.64 -0.05
CA ALA A 359 -9.48 -6.70 -1.16
C ALA A 359 -8.01 -6.46 -1.51
N MET A 360 -7.67 -6.56 -2.81
CA MET A 360 -6.30 -6.64 -3.30
C MET A 360 -6.10 -6.00 -4.68
N ASP A 361 -4.83 -5.73 -5.05
CA ASP A 361 -4.48 -5.31 -6.41
C ASP A 361 -3.26 -6.05 -6.99
N SER A 362 -2.39 -6.59 -6.16
CA SER A 362 -1.04 -7.02 -6.59
C SER A 362 -0.55 -8.31 -5.95
N GLN A 363 0.67 -8.72 -6.35
CA GLN A 363 1.38 -9.88 -5.81
C GLN A 363 1.54 -9.81 -4.28
N GLY A 364 1.73 -8.60 -3.75
CA GLY A 364 1.91 -8.39 -2.31
C GLY A 364 0.74 -8.87 -1.45
N ASP A 365 -0.41 -9.10 -2.07
CA ASP A 365 -1.68 -9.44 -1.43
C ASP A 365 -2.10 -10.89 -1.66
N PHE A 366 -1.50 -11.52 -2.67
CA PHE A 366 -1.95 -12.81 -3.18
C PHE A 366 -2.12 -13.85 -2.07
N ASN A 367 -1.19 -13.90 -1.12
CA ASN A 367 -1.24 -14.87 -0.03
C ASN A 367 -2.48 -14.66 0.86
N PHE A 368 -2.71 -13.44 1.37
CA PHE A 368 -3.85 -13.24 2.27
C PHE A 368 -5.20 -13.35 1.55
N ALA A 369 -5.24 -13.11 0.25
CA ALA A 369 -6.45 -13.24 -0.54
C ALA A 369 -6.81 -14.72 -0.88
N THR A 370 -5.84 -15.64 -0.81
CA THR A 370 -6.04 -17.02 -1.29
C THR A 370 -5.80 -18.11 -0.23
N GLU A 371 -5.26 -17.76 0.95
CA GLU A 371 -4.86 -18.78 1.95
C GLU A 371 -5.89 -19.01 3.06
N PHE A 372 -6.84 -18.09 3.28
CA PHE A 372 -7.80 -18.21 4.37
C PHE A 372 -9.08 -18.93 3.93
N LYS A 373 -9.43 -20.02 4.62
CA LYS A 373 -10.66 -20.79 4.35
C LYS A 373 -11.94 -20.01 4.65
N ASP A 374 -11.86 -19.02 5.52
CA ASP A 374 -12.99 -18.19 5.92
C ASP A 374 -13.35 -17.14 4.85
N THR A 375 -12.44 -16.87 3.92
CA THR A 375 -12.67 -15.87 2.86
C THR A 375 -13.78 -16.32 1.91
N LYS A 376 -14.80 -15.47 1.80
CA LYS A 376 -15.98 -15.68 0.95
C LYS A 376 -15.94 -14.86 -0.31
N ILE A 377 -15.33 -13.65 -0.23
CA ILE A 377 -15.13 -12.77 -1.36
C ILE A 377 -13.66 -12.34 -1.44
N VAL A 378 -13.14 -12.38 -2.66
CA VAL A 378 -11.88 -11.71 -3.03
C VAL A 378 -12.21 -10.63 -4.06
N LEU A 379 -12.05 -9.35 -3.67
CA LEU A 379 -12.23 -8.21 -4.55
C LEU A 379 -10.87 -7.77 -5.09
N ILE A 380 -10.66 -7.88 -6.40
CA ILE A 380 -9.43 -7.44 -7.05
C ILE A 380 -9.66 -6.18 -7.89
N PHE A 381 -8.79 -5.19 -7.71
CA PHE A 381 -8.74 -4.00 -8.56
C PHE A 381 -7.82 -4.26 -9.75
N ASN A 382 -8.39 -4.26 -10.95
CA ASN A 382 -7.67 -4.62 -12.16
C ASN A 382 -6.57 -3.60 -12.49
N ARG A 383 -5.32 -4.04 -12.42
CA ARG A 383 -4.14 -3.30 -12.88
C ARG A 383 -3.41 -4.02 -14.00
N GLN A 384 -4.06 -5.01 -14.60
CA GLN A 384 -3.50 -5.83 -15.68
C GLN A 384 -2.17 -6.49 -15.27
N ARG A 385 -2.11 -6.96 -14.02
CA ARG A 385 -0.91 -7.58 -13.45
C ARG A 385 -0.51 -8.83 -14.23
N LYS A 386 0.80 -9.08 -14.29
CA LYS A 386 1.41 -10.25 -14.92
C LYS A 386 1.97 -11.24 -13.90
N ASP A 387 1.93 -10.87 -12.63
CA ASP A 387 2.33 -11.67 -11.48
C ASP A 387 1.18 -12.59 -11.01
N ASP A 388 1.22 -13.09 -9.76
CA ASP A 388 0.20 -14.03 -9.28
C ASP A 388 -1.18 -13.37 -9.04
N ALA A 389 -1.27 -12.05 -8.92
CA ALA A 389 -2.56 -11.36 -8.92
C ALA A 389 -3.35 -11.59 -10.24
N ALA A 390 -2.65 -11.90 -11.35
CA ALA A 390 -3.29 -12.29 -12.60
C ALA A 390 -4.09 -13.60 -12.47
N ILE A 391 -3.70 -14.50 -11.56
CA ILE A 391 -4.45 -15.73 -11.29
C ILE A 391 -5.83 -15.38 -10.75
N VAL A 392 -5.89 -14.49 -9.77
CA VAL A 392 -7.14 -14.02 -9.17
C VAL A 392 -8.05 -13.35 -10.21
N ALA A 393 -7.47 -12.50 -11.08
CA ALA A 393 -8.22 -11.86 -12.16
C ALA A 393 -8.79 -12.88 -13.19
N GLY A 394 -8.03 -13.92 -13.53
CA GLY A 394 -8.49 -15.00 -14.41
C GLY A 394 -9.63 -15.83 -13.80
N ILE A 395 -9.56 -16.11 -12.50
CA ILE A 395 -10.64 -16.80 -11.77
C ILE A 395 -11.90 -15.93 -11.74
N ALA A 396 -11.77 -14.64 -11.45
CA ALA A 396 -12.89 -13.71 -11.43
C ALA A 396 -13.62 -13.66 -12.78
N GLU A 397 -12.86 -13.61 -13.88
CA GLU A 397 -13.44 -13.65 -15.23
C GLU A 397 -14.15 -14.95 -15.52
N TYR A 398 -13.54 -16.10 -15.19
CA TYR A 398 -14.18 -17.41 -15.34
C TYR A 398 -15.52 -17.46 -14.59
N GLN A 399 -15.53 -17.07 -13.31
CA GLN A 399 -16.74 -17.10 -12.51
C GLN A 399 -17.82 -16.14 -13.05
N LYS A 400 -17.42 -14.96 -13.52
CA LYS A 400 -18.35 -14.00 -14.17
C LYS A 400 -18.99 -14.60 -15.42
N LYS A 401 -18.21 -15.19 -16.33
CA LYS A 401 -18.72 -15.80 -17.58
C LYS A 401 -19.64 -16.96 -17.32
N HIS A 402 -19.38 -17.74 -16.27
CA HIS A 402 -20.21 -18.89 -15.88
C HIS A 402 -21.34 -18.54 -14.91
N HIS A 403 -21.59 -17.24 -14.65
CA HIS A 403 -22.63 -16.74 -13.77
C HIS A 403 -22.59 -17.36 -12.36
N ILE A 404 -21.39 -17.66 -11.86
CA ILE A 404 -21.18 -18.21 -10.52
C ILE A 404 -21.38 -17.06 -9.52
N ASP A 405 -22.39 -17.21 -8.68
CA ASP A 405 -22.68 -16.28 -7.59
C ASP A 405 -22.05 -16.76 -6.26
N LEU A 406 -22.17 -15.92 -5.22
CA LEU A 406 -21.59 -16.20 -3.91
C LEU A 406 -22.12 -17.50 -3.29
N ALA A 407 -23.41 -17.78 -3.44
CA ALA A 407 -24.01 -19.00 -2.89
C ALA A 407 -23.47 -20.25 -3.59
N THR A 408 -23.34 -20.19 -4.90
CA THR A 408 -22.77 -21.27 -5.72
C THR A 408 -21.29 -21.48 -5.41
N ALA A 409 -20.48 -20.41 -5.34
CA ALA A 409 -19.08 -20.49 -4.97
C ALA A 409 -18.91 -21.15 -3.58
N ASN A 410 -19.61 -20.66 -2.58
CA ASN A 410 -19.56 -21.21 -1.22
C ASN A 410 -19.99 -22.70 -1.15
N LYS A 411 -20.99 -23.10 -1.94
CA LYS A 411 -21.42 -24.52 -2.01
C LYS A 411 -20.33 -25.41 -2.58
N ASN A 412 -19.52 -24.87 -3.50
CA ASN A 412 -18.37 -25.57 -4.08
C ASN A 412 -17.14 -25.58 -3.15
N GLY A 413 -17.17 -24.84 -2.05
CA GLY A 413 -16.02 -24.64 -1.15
C GLY A 413 -15.04 -23.57 -1.62
N ASP A 414 -15.44 -22.75 -2.59
CA ASP A 414 -14.63 -21.68 -3.19
C ASP A 414 -15.06 -20.31 -2.67
N SER A 415 -14.17 -19.32 -2.81
CA SER A 415 -14.50 -17.91 -2.71
C SER A 415 -15.13 -17.41 -4.02
N LEU A 416 -15.94 -16.35 -3.93
CA LEU A 416 -16.32 -15.57 -5.10
C LEU A 416 -15.26 -14.52 -5.37
N PHE A 417 -14.68 -14.52 -6.57
CA PHE A 417 -13.68 -13.56 -7.03
C PHE A 417 -14.35 -12.50 -7.90
N LEU A 418 -14.08 -11.23 -7.59
CA LEU A 418 -14.72 -10.08 -8.22
C LEU A 418 -13.65 -9.13 -8.78
N LEU A 419 -13.80 -8.70 -10.03
CA LEU A 419 -12.85 -7.86 -10.74
C LEU A 419 -13.43 -6.46 -11.02
N GLN A 420 -12.81 -5.43 -10.44
CA GLN A 420 -13.18 -4.03 -10.62
C GLN A 420 -12.14 -3.30 -11.49
N GLY A 421 -12.58 -2.68 -12.57
CA GLY A 421 -11.77 -1.80 -13.40
C GLY A 421 -11.75 -0.35 -12.90
N ARG A 422 -10.80 0.44 -13.45
CA ARG A 422 -10.62 1.85 -13.07
C ARG A 422 -9.98 2.69 -14.17
N ASN A 423 -10.17 3.99 -14.10
CA ASN A 423 -9.48 4.96 -14.94
C ASN A 423 -8.43 5.71 -14.10
N GLU A 424 -7.14 5.34 -14.26
CA GLU A 424 -6.05 5.99 -13.55
C GLU A 424 -5.72 7.39 -14.07
N ASN A 425 -6.20 7.78 -15.28
CA ASN A 425 -5.95 9.13 -15.80
C ASN A 425 -6.79 10.21 -15.11
N ASN A 426 -7.82 9.82 -14.37
CA ASN A 426 -8.65 10.76 -13.62
C ASN A 426 -9.00 10.28 -12.21
N GLY A 427 -8.47 9.13 -11.78
CA GLY A 427 -8.68 8.59 -10.45
C GLY A 427 -10.12 8.20 -10.14
N THR A 428 -10.82 7.55 -11.08
CA THR A 428 -12.20 7.10 -10.90
C THR A 428 -12.34 5.59 -11.13
N TYR A 429 -13.33 4.99 -10.45
CA TYR A 429 -13.87 3.72 -10.89
C TYR A 429 -14.90 3.94 -11.99
N TRP A 430 -15.25 2.87 -12.71
CA TRP A 430 -16.31 2.82 -13.71
C TRP A 430 -17.03 1.46 -13.69
N ASP A 431 -18.11 1.36 -14.45
CA ASP A 431 -18.97 0.18 -14.54
C ASP A 431 -18.38 -0.94 -15.42
N SER A 432 -17.07 -1.11 -15.36
CA SER A 432 -16.31 -2.08 -16.15
C SER A 432 -15.18 -2.71 -15.35
N ASP A 433 -14.84 -3.94 -15.68
CA ASP A 433 -13.66 -4.67 -15.22
C ASP A 433 -12.37 -4.33 -15.99
N GLN A 434 -12.49 -3.54 -17.09
CA GLN A 434 -11.35 -3.03 -17.83
C GLN A 434 -10.68 -1.86 -17.12
N THR A 435 -9.39 -1.66 -17.35
CA THR A 435 -8.64 -0.56 -16.74
C THR A 435 -7.90 0.27 -17.77
N LEU A 436 -7.96 1.59 -17.60
CA LEU A 436 -7.12 2.54 -18.30
C LEU A 436 -5.98 2.96 -17.35
N LEU A 437 -4.78 2.45 -17.61
CA LEU A 437 -3.61 2.76 -16.80
C LEU A 437 -3.12 4.19 -17.02
N LEU A 438 -2.48 4.78 -16.02
CA LEU A 438 -1.99 6.16 -16.04
C LEU A 438 -1.10 6.43 -17.25
N GLY A 439 -1.47 7.43 -18.04
CA GLY A 439 -0.79 7.85 -19.26
C GLY A 439 -1.05 6.96 -20.47
N LYS A 440 -1.96 5.98 -20.39
CA LYS A 440 -2.43 5.20 -21.54
C LYS A 440 -3.69 5.79 -22.13
N LYS A 441 -3.93 5.49 -23.42
CA LYS A 441 -5.13 5.93 -24.18
C LYS A 441 -6.15 4.82 -24.31
N ASP A 442 -5.69 3.57 -24.35
CA ASP A 442 -6.53 2.40 -24.56
C ASP A 442 -6.71 1.63 -23.27
N THR A 443 -7.93 1.16 -23.06
CA THR A 443 -8.23 0.23 -21.96
C THR A 443 -7.64 -1.14 -22.27
N ALA A 444 -7.26 -1.84 -21.22
CA ALA A 444 -6.93 -3.26 -21.33
C ALA A 444 -7.68 -4.04 -20.24
N TYR A 445 -7.90 -5.30 -20.51
CA TYR A 445 -8.79 -6.16 -19.76
C TYR A 445 -8.02 -7.10 -18.86
N LEU A 446 -7.44 -8.15 -19.42
CA LEU A 446 -6.69 -9.17 -18.70
C LEU A 446 -5.28 -9.31 -19.30
N SER A 447 -4.36 -9.71 -18.44
CA SER A 447 -3.02 -10.11 -18.89
C SER A 447 -3.03 -11.51 -19.52
N PRO A 448 -2.01 -11.87 -20.33
CA PRO A 448 -1.90 -13.22 -20.88
C PRO A 448 -1.92 -14.33 -19.81
N LYS A 449 -1.37 -14.08 -18.61
CA LYS A 449 -1.42 -15.04 -17.49
C LYS A 449 -2.85 -15.22 -16.99
N ALA A 450 -3.62 -14.15 -16.86
CA ALA A 450 -5.02 -14.24 -16.45
C ALA A 450 -5.89 -14.99 -17.47
N LEU A 451 -5.68 -14.73 -18.77
CA LEU A 451 -6.36 -15.46 -19.86
C LEU A 451 -6.00 -16.95 -19.87
N LYS A 452 -4.74 -17.30 -19.58
CA LYS A 452 -4.31 -18.69 -19.42
C LYS A 452 -5.06 -19.38 -18.29
N VAL A 453 -5.17 -18.74 -17.13
CA VAL A 453 -5.88 -19.29 -15.96
C VAL A 453 -7.36 -19.50 -16.27
N GLU A 454 -8.02 -18.51 -16.88
CA GLU A 454 -9.41 -18.65 -17.34
C GLU A 454 -9.58 -19.84 -18.28
N HIS A 455 -8.67 -20.01 -19.24
CA HIS A 455 -8.70 -21.13 -20.16
C HIS A 455 -8.53 -22.48 -19.45
N GLU A 456 -7.62 -22.60 -18.49
CA GLU A 456 -7.42 -23.82 -17.71
C GLU A 456 -8.67 -24.22 -16.89
N LEU A 457 -9.39 -23.24 -16.34
CA LEU A 457 -10.66 -23.44 -15.65
C LEU A 457 -11.75 -23.91 -16.63
N ASN A 458 -11.81 -23.34 -17.85
CA ASN A 458 -12.72 -23.80 -18.90
C ASN A 458 -12.44 -25.23 -19.38
N LEU A 459 -11.22 -25.72 -19.20
CA LEU A 459 -10.83 -27.13 -19.45
C LEU A 459 -11.16 -28.07 -18.28
N GLY A 460 -11.75 -27.55 -17.20
CA GLY A 460 -12.21 -28.33 -16.05
C GLY A 460 -11.22 -28.45 -14.89
N LYS A 461 -10.12 -27.69 -14.87
CA LYS A 461 -9.32 -27.58 -13.64
C LYS A 461 -10.10 -26.91 -12.52
N SER A 462 -9.85 -27.30 -11.29
CA SER A 462 -10.41 -26.63 -10.12
C SER A 462 -9.72 -25.28 -9.86
N ILE A 463 -10.40 -24.38 -9.11
CA ILE A 463 -9.79 -23.11 -8.65
C ILE A 463 -8.53 -23.37 -7.83
N SER A 464 -8.57 -24.36 -6.94
CA SER A 464 -7.41 -24.77 -6.14
C SER A 464 -6.22 -25.18 -7.01
N ASP A 465 -6.47 -25.99 -8.06
CA ASP A 465 -5.41 -26.47 -8.95
C ASP A 465 -4.79 -25.32 -9.75
N VAL A 466 -5.62 -24.41 -10.31
CA VAL A 466 -5.07 -23.29 -11.09
C VAL A 466 -4.27 -22.32 -10.21
N ILE A 467 -4.67 -22.11 -8.95
CA ILE A 467 -3.89 -21.35 -7.98
C ILE A 467 -2.53 -22.04 -7.75
N GLN A 468 -2.54 -23.34 -7.45
CA GLN A 468 -1.32 -24.10 -7.14
C GLN A 468 -0.36 -24.19 -8.33
N ASP A 469 -0.88 -24.45 -9.53
CA ASP A 469 -0.06 -24.68 -10.73
C ASP A 469 0.51 -23.39 -11.33
N ASN A 470 -0.15 -22.23 -11.11
CA ASN A 470 0.23 -20.98 -11.74
C ASN A 470 0.95 -20.00 -10.79
N LYS A 471 0.86 -20.21 -9.46
CA LYS A 471 1.63 -19.38 -8.52
C LYS A 471 3.12 -19.60 -8.71
N LYS A 472 3.90 -18.54 -8.52
CA LYS A 472 5.34 -18.65 -8.49
C LYS A 472 5.76 -18.97 -7.05
N ASP A 473 6.45 -20.11 -6.85
CA ASP A 473 6.96 -20.52 -5.54
C ASP A 473 8.04 -19.60 -4.96
N LYS A 474 8.44 -18.56 -5.67
CA LYS A 474 9.46 -17.63 -5.20
C LYS A 474 8.81 -16.52 -4.38
N GLU A 475 8.80 -16.73 -3.09
CA GLU A 475 8.24 -15.78 -2.11
C GLU A 475 8.95 -14.42 -2.08
N HIS A 476 10.08 -14.22 -2.70
CA HIS A 476 10.93 -13.05 -2.55
C HIS A 476 11.72 -12.71 -3.80
N THR A 477 11.10 -12.69 -4.96
CA THR A 477 11.73 -12.10 -6.13
C THR A 477 11.24 -10.68 -6.32
N GLY A 478 12.18 -9.75 -6.46
CA GLY A 478 11.95 -8.33 -6.59
C GLY A 478 10.69 -7.98 -7.39
N TYR A 479 9.85 -7.16 -6.80
CA TYR A 479 8.61 -6.75 -7.42
C TYR A 479 8.85 -5.59 -8.37
N LYS A 480 8.63 -5.80 -9.65
CA LYS A 480 8.40 -4.70 -10.61
C LYS A 480 7.00 -4.12 -10.43
N THR A 481 6.62 -3.77 -9.20
CA THR A 481 5.24 -3.39 -8.89
C THR A 481 5.09 -1.92 -8.55
N ARG A 482 6.18 -1.22 -8.41
CA ARG A 482 6.20 0.20 -8.08
C ARG A 482 6.23 1.08 -9.33
#